data_185bf63c3ea6d198bdd156f930d2db0c
#
_entry.id   185bf63c3ea6d198bdd156f930d2db0c
#
_cell.length_a   1.000
_cell.length_b   1.000
_cell.length_c   1.000
_cell.angle_alpha   90.00
_cell.angle_beta   90.00
_cell.angle_gamma   90.00
#
_symmetry.space_group_name_H-M   'P 1'
#
loop_
_entity.id
_entity.type
_entity.pdbx_description
1 polymer ?
#
loop_
_entity_poly.entity_id
_entity_poly.type
_entity_poly.pdbx_seq_one_letter_code
_entity_poly.pdbx_strand_id
1 'polypeptide(L)'
;MRTLTERRWLIVAFQTSCAAAGGLNCLPDVVADDEGRELVQHGSALFPIACYEEDLKSYSVAWHWHEEFEYILAVKGPLAVDVSKARLVLQTGQGVFVNSGVFHAVEQAETGDALLHSGVFHPRLIGGMDTIFWQKLVHPLLQPGAPAFFLLDEADDGQKAVLCHLREVWDAVAQEVFDYENQARY
;
A
#
# COMPACT_ATOMS: atom_id res chain seq x y z
N MET A 1 14.93 20.64 33.86
CA MET A 1 14.70 21.37 32.58
C MET A 1 15.76 20.94 31.60
N ARG A 2 15.48 19.98 30.77
CA ARG A 2 16.31 19.61 29.60
C ARG A 2 15.48 19.87 28.37
N THR A 3 16.04 20.66 27.50
CA THR A 3 15.44 21.33 26.35
C THR A 3 15.14 20.37 25.20
N LEU A 4 14.01 20.60 24.54
CA LEU A 4 13.39 19.93 23.39
C LEU A 4 14.20 19.93 22.06
N THR A 5 15.53 19.77 22.09
CA THR A 5 16.36 19.98 20.88
C THR A 5 17.14 18.75 20.41
N GLU A 6 16.94 17.57 21.01
CA GLU A 6 17.75 16.38 20.66
C GLU A 6 17.02 15.21 19.97
N ARG A 7 15.83 15.44 19.40
CA ARG A 7 15.10 14.40 18.68
C ARG A 7 15.07 14.55 17.15
N ARG A 8 16.03 15.28 16.57
CA ARG A 8 15.98 15.64 15.14
C ARG A 8 17.06 15.04 14.24
N TRP A 9 17.82 14.03 14.69
CA TRP A 9 19.00 13.51 13.94
C TRP A 9 19.05 11.99 13.76
N LEU A 10 17.92 11.31 13.64
CA LEU A 10 17.92 9.86 13.36
C LEU A 10 17.17 9.46 12.06
N ILE A 11 16.90 10.43 11.18
CA ILE A 11 16.18 10.18 9.91
C ILE A 11 17.10 10.15 8.67
N VAL A 12 18.43 10.20 8.81
CA VAL A 12 19.34 10.37 7.65
C VAL A 12 20.32 9.23 7.44
N ALA A 13 20.11 8.02 7.91
CA ALA A 13 21.12 6.99 7.79
C ALA A 13 20.65 5.59 7.40
N PHE A 14 19.67 5.42 6.51
CA PHE A 14 19.45 4.11 5.85
C PHE A 14 18.85 4.26 4.44
N GLN A 15 19.40 5.18 3.64
CA GLN A 15 19.17 5.20 2.19
C GLN A 15 20.35 4.60 1.47
N THR A 16 20.55 3.30 1.60
CA THR A 16 21.51 2.59 0.71
C THR A 16 21.11 1.12 0.64
N SER A 17 20.36 0.74 -0.38
CA SER A 17 20.48 -0.52 -1.08
C SER A 17 19.34 -0.86 -2.06
N CYS A 18 18.66 0.11 -2.67
CA CYS A 18 17.72 -0.18 -3.77
C CYS A 18 17.88 0.77 -4.97
N ALA A 19 19.12 1.11 -5.31
CA ALA A 19 19.41 1.97 -6.47
C ALA A 19 19.82 1.12 -7.68
N ALA A 20 18.96 0.22 -8.15
CA ALA A 20 19.26 -0.55 -9.38
C ALA A 20 18.02 -1.02 -10.18
N ALA A 21 16.82 -0.47 -9.99
CA ALA A 21 15.72 -0.62 -10.95
C ALA A 21 14.79 0.58 -10.80
N GLY A 22 14.54 1.31 -11.88
CA GLY A 22 13.82 2.59 -11.85
C GLY A 22 12.51 2.54 -11.06
N GLY A 23 12.27 3.54 -10.26
CA GLY A 23 10.97 3.92 -9.75
C GLY A 23 10.36 3.13 -8.58
N LEU A 24 10.92 2.02 -8.14
CA LEU A 24 10.38 1.24 -7.03
C LEU A 24 10.92 1.74 -5.69
N ASN A 25 10.00 2.12 -4.80
CA ASN A 25 10.33 2.42 -3.42
C ASN A 25 10.40 1.12 -2.61
N CYS A 26 11.54 0.83 -1.98
CA CYS A 26 11.58 -0.10 -0.85
C CYS A 26 11.19 0.71 0.38
N LEU A 27 10.14 0.32 1.08
CA LEU A 27 9.82 0.95 2.36
C LEU A 27 10.91 0.52 3.38
N PRO A 28 11.52 1.49 4.08
CA PRO A 28 12.10 1.20 5.37
C PRO A 28 10.95 0.76 6.31
N ASP A 29 11.28 0.13 7.42
CA ASP A 29 10.31 -0.23 8.48
C ASP A 29 9.17 0.79 8.57
N VAL A 30 7.93 0.32 8.68
CA VAL A 30 6.76 1.19 8.83
C VAL A 30 7.04 2.22 9.93
N VAL A 31 7.08 3.49 9.55
CA VAL A 31 7.24 4.59 10.49
C VAL A 31 5.85 5.04 10.90
N ALA A 32 5.44 4.70 12.12
CA ALA A 32 4.13 5.04 12.65
C ALA A 32 4.23 5.89 13.93
N ASP A 33 3.17 6.62 14.24
CA ASP A 33 3.01 7.33 15.51
C ASP A 33 2.59 6.36 16.65
N ASP A 34 2.38 6.93 17.85
CA ASP A 34 1.98 6.16 19.04
C ASP A 34 0.59 5.51 18.91
N GLU A 35 -0.23 5.94 17.94
CA GLU A 35 -1.55 5.39 17.63
C GLU A 35 -1.50 4.37 16.47
N GLY A 36 -0.29 4.11 15.94
CA GLY A 36 -0.05 3.19 14.83
C GLY A 36 -0.41 3.76 13.46
N ARG A 37 -0.62 5.08 13.35
CA ARG A 37 -0.82 5.73 12.07
C ARG A 37 0.51 5.86 11.34
N GLU A 38 0.55 5.38 10.12
CA GLU A 38 1.72 5.53 9.27
C GLU A 38 2.00 7.01 8.94
N LEU A 39 3.28 7.40 9.01
CA LEU A 39 3.74 8.77 8.77
C LEU A 39 4.33 8.95 7.36
N VAL A 40 4.36 7.91 6.55
CA VAL A 40 4.83 7.96 5.17
C VAL A 40 3.79 8.65 4.29
N GLN A 41 4.25 9.54 3.40
CA GLN A 41 3.40 10.12 2.38
C GLN A 41 3.42 9.24 1.13
N HIS A 42 2.27 8.70 0.73
CA HIS A 42 2.12 7.89 -0.47
C HIS A 42 1.79 8.75 -1.70
N GLY A 43 2.76 8.81 -2.62
CA GLY A 43 2.64 9.64 -3.82
C GLY A 43 2.74 11.14 -3.54
N SER A 44 2.15 11.94 -4.41
CA SER A 44 2.16 13.40 -4.34
C SER A 44 0.76 14.01 -4.25
N ALA A 45 0.68 15.32 -4.01
CA ALA A 45 -0.59 16.04 -4.01
C ALA A 45 -1.30 15.97 -5.37
N LEU A 46 -0.58 15.86 -6.46
CA LEU A 46 -1.12 15.81 -7.83
C LEU A 46 -1.37 14.36 -8.29
N PHE A 47 -0.59 13.41 -7.77
CA PHE A 47 -0.70 11.99 -8.09
C PHE A 47 -0.60 11.16 -6.81
N PRO A 48 -1.71 11.02 -6.09
CA PRO A 48 -1.72 10.46 -4.74
C PRO A 48 -1.80 8.93 -4.75
N ILE A 49 -0.81 8.29 -5.31
CA ILE A 49 -0.59 6.84 -5.31
C ILE A 49 0.90 6.55 -5.23
N ALA A 50 1.27 5.52 -4.49
CA ALA A 50 2.60 4.93 -4.49
C ALA A 50 2.47 3.41 -4.61
N CYS A 51 3.42 2.78 -5.32
CA CYS A 51 3.50 1.34 -5.48
C CYS A 51 4.80 0.82 -4.88
N TYR A 52 4.72 -0.35 -4.25
CA TYR A 52 5.82 -0.98 -3.53
C TYR A 52 5.97 -2.43 -3.93
N GLU A 53 7.21 -2.90 -3.96
CA GLU A 53 7.57 -4.31 -4.08
C GLU A 53 8.38 -4.71 -2.84
N GLU A 54 7.97 -5.76 -2.15
CA GLU A 54 8.59 -6.17 -0.90
C GLU A 54 8.82 -7.67 -0.83
N ASP A 55 10.08 -8.05 -0.58
CA ASP A 55 10.49 -9.43 -0.31
C ASP A 55 10.43 -9.71 1.19
N LEU A 56 9.41 -10.46 1.63
CA LEU A 56 9.13 -10.73 3.04
C LEU A 56 9.90 -11.91 3.62
N LYS A 57 10.94 -12.41 2.94
CA LYS A 57 11.76 -13.53 3.45
C LYS A 57 12.48 -13.21 4.75
N SER A 58 12.88 -11.97 4.95
CA SER A 58 13.69 -11.53 6.09
C SER A 58 13.09 -10.37 6.87
N TYR A 59 11.88 -9.97 6.51
CA TYR A 59 11.23 -8.82 7.11
C TYR A 59 9.70 -8.96 7.04
N SER A 60 8.96 -8.16 7.79
CA SER A 60 7.52 -8.10 7.77
C SER A 60 7.04 -6.66 7.83
N VAL A 61 5.91 -6.37 7.18
CA VAL A 61 5.24 -5.08 7.31
C VAL A 61 4.51 -5.06 8.66
N ALA A 62 4.98 -4.20 9.56
CA ALA A 62 4.44 -4.12 10.92
C ALA A 62 2.99 -3.60 10.93
N TRP A 63 2.27 -3.83 12.04
CA TRP A 63 0.93 -3.30 12.23
C TRP A 63 0.89 -1.77 12.11
N HIS A 64 0.08 -1.28 11.18
CA HIS A 64 -0.14 0.14 10.94
C HIS A 64 -1.53 0.40 10.33
N TRP A 65 -1.89 1.66 10.20
CA TRP A 65 -3.04 2.12 9.44
C TRP A 65 -2.75 3.48 8.78
N HIS A 66 -3.45 3.79 7.70
CA HIS A 66 -3.37 5.06 6.99
C HIS A 66 -4.73 5.47 6.42
N GLU A 67 -4.86 6.70 5.96
CA GLU A 67 -6.12 7.24 5.40
C GLU A 67 -6.36 6.82 3.95
N GLU A 68 -5.35 6.27 3.31
CA GLU A 68 -5.39 5.77 1.95
C GLU A 68 -6.13 4.42 1.89
N PHE A 69 -6.55 4.04 0.68
CA PHE A 69 -6.86 2.66 0.33
C PHE A 69 -5.57 1.94 -0.04
N GLU A 70 -5.51 0.65 0.22
CA GLU A 70 -4.42 -0.18 -0.22
C GLU A 70 -4.92 -1.45 -0.91
N TYR A 71 -4.22 -1.89 -1.94
CA TYR A 71 -4.33 -3.25 -2.42
C TYR A 71 -2.99 -3.97 -2.25
N ILE A 72 -3.06 -5.23 -1.86
CA ILE A 72 -1.89 -6.11 -1.68
C ILE A 72 -2.09 -7.31 -2.59
N LEU A 73 -1.09 -7.60 -3.43
CA LEU A 73 -1.08 -8.73 -4.36
C LEU A 73 0.02 -9.71 -3.97
N ALA A 74 -0.31 -10.98 -3.82
CA ALA A 74 0.67 -12.04 -3.62
C ALA A 74 1.31 -12.41 -4.97
N VAL A 75 2.49 -11.85 -5.25
CA VAL A 75 3.27 -12.16 -6.46
C VAL A 75 3.96 -13.50 -6.33
N LYS A 76 4.54 -13.73 -5.15
CA LYS A 76 5.02 -15.04 -4.70
C LYS A 76 4.57 -15.20 -3.27
N GLY A 77 4.06 -16.36 -2.93
CA GLY A 77 3.50 -16.57 -1.60
C GLY A 77 3.62 -18.01 -1.16
N PRO A 78 3.01 -18.37 -0.03
CA PRO A 78 1.87 -17.67 0.59
C PRO A 78 2.27 -16.49 1.50
N LEU A 79 1.41 -15.46 1.50
CA LEU A 79 1.52 -14.29 2.38
C LEU A 79 0.44 -14.35 3.46
N ALA A 80 0.78 -14.06 4.70
CA ALA A 80 -0.19 -13.83 5.76
C ALA A 80 -0.48 -12.34 5.88
N VAL A 81 -1.74 -11.96 5.71
CA VAL A 81 -2.22 -10.60 5.88
C VAL A 81 -3.14 -10.56 7.07
N ASP A 82 -2.71 -9.89 8.11
CA ASP A 82 -3.55 -9.58 9.26
C ASP A 82 -4.27 -8.26 8.97
N VAL A 83 -5.61 -8.26 8.97
CA VAL A 83 -6.41 -7.09 8.66
C VAL A 83 -7.60 -7.00 9.60
N SER A 84 -7.68 -5.92 10.41
CA SER A 84 -8.66 -5.76 11.46
C SER A 84 -8.61 -6.95 12.45
N LYS A 85 -9.61 -7.83 12.43
CA LYS A 85 -9.70 -9.03 13.28
C LYS A 85 -9.53 -10.34 12.50
N ALA A 86 -9.22 -10.25 11.22
CA ALA A 86 -9.06 -11.41 10.34
C ALA A 86 -7.58 -11.66 10.06
N ARG A 87 -7.23 -12.93 9.91
CA ARG A 87 -5.96 -13.35 9.33
C ARG A 87 -6.25 -14.10 8.04
N LEU A 88 -5.72 -13.59 6.95
CA LEU A 88 -5.85 -14.14 5.61
C LEU A 88 -4.53 -14.80 5.21
N VAL A 89 -4.60 -15.87 4.43
CA VAL A 89 -3.44 -16.45 3.77
C VAL A 89 -3.67 -16.35 2.27
N LEU A 90 -2.96 -15.43 1.63
CA LEU A 90 -3.04 -15.19 0.19
C LEU A 90 -2.08 -16.12 -0.54
N GLN A 91 -2.62 -16.94 -1.43
CA GLN A 91 -1.81 -17.72 -2.36
C GLN A 91 -1.32 -16.85 -3.51
N THR A 92 -0.24 -17.26 -4.19
CA THR A 92 0.22 -16.59 -5.41
C THR A 92 -0.92 -16.34 -6.38
N GLY A 93 -1.05 -15.11 -6.85
CA GLY A 93 -2.13 -14.67 -7.75
C GLY A 93 -3.33 -14.04 -7.04
N GLN A 94 -3.55 -14.33 -5.76
CA GLN A 94 -4.61 -13.70 -4.96
C GLN A 94 -4.20 -12.30 -4.48
N GLY A 95 -5.17 -11.53 -4.04
CA GLY A 95 -4.95 -10.21 -3.45
C GLY A 95 -6.00 -9.86 -2.41
N VAL A 96 -5.77 -8.76 -1.73
CA VAL A 96 -6.72 -8.14 -0.80
C VAL A 96 -6.73 -6.64 -1.02
N PHE A 97 -7.92 -6.05 -0.99
CA PHE A 97 -8.11 -4.62 -0.87
C PHE A 97 -8.38 -4.30 0.60
N VAL A 98 -7.61 -3.37 1.16
CA VAL A 98 -7.73 -2.86 2.54
C VAL A 98 -8.35 -1.47 2.49
N ASN A 99 -9.39 -1.26 3.29
CA ASN A 99 -10.10 0.01 3.34
C ASN A 99 -9.33 1.05 4.18
N SER A 100 -9.62 2.32 3.96
CA SER A 100 -9.08 3.48 4.68
C SER A 100 -9.26 3.34 6.20
N GLY A 101 -8.22 3.65 6.96
CA GLY A 101 -8.24 3.64 8.43
C GLY A 101 -8.25 2.24 9.06
N VAL A 102 -8.01 1.21 8.30
CA VAL A 102 -8.04 -0.18 8.79
C VAL A 102 -6.63 -0.63 9.19
N PHE A 103 -6.47 -1.09 10.43
CA PHE A 103 -5.23 -1.70 10.90
C PHE A 103 -4.92 -2.98 10.14
N HIS A 104 -3.70 -3.09 9.68
CA HIS A 104 -3.22 -4.27 8.95
C HIS A 104 -1.70 -4.47 9.11
N ALA A 105 -1.26 -5.68 8.80
CA ALA A 105 0.15 -6.10 8.80
C ALA A 105 0.33 -7.21 7.76
N VAL A 106 1.53 -7.40 7.24
CA VAL A 106 1.84 -8.46 6.27
C VAL A 106 3.13 -9.15 6.65
N GLU A 107 3.13 -10.47 6.58
CA GLU A 107 4.30 -11.29 6.80
C GLU A 107 4.33 -12.51 5.87
N GLN A 108 5.45 -13.17 5.79
CA GLN A 108 5.56 -14.47 5.15
C GLN A 108 4.72 -15.51 5.94
N ALA A 109 3.82 -16.25 5.27
CA ALA A 109 3.00 -17.25 5.93
C ALA A 109 3.74 -18.59 6.17
N GLU A 110 4.66 -18.94 5.26
CA GLU A 110 5.44 -20.17 5.28
C GLU A 110 6.86 -19.90 4.79
N THR A 111 7.81 -20.76 5.14
CA THR A 111 9.18 -20.66 4.63
C THR A 111 9.24 -20.84 3.12
N GLY A 112 9.93 -19.95 2.41
CA GLY A 112 10.04 -19.98 0.95
C GLY A 112 10.11 -18.59 0.34
N ASP A 113 9.66 -18.46 -0.89
CA ASP A 113 9.53 -17.16 -1.55
C ASP A 113 8.28 -16.44 -1.04
N ALA A 114 8.42 -15.15 -0.74
CA ALA A 114 7.33 -14.30 -0.27
C ALA A 114 7.52 -12.89 -0.82
N LEU A 115 6.86 -12.60 -1.95
CA LEU A 115 6.95 -11.32 -2.63
C LEU A 115 5.57 -10.73 -2.77
N LEU A 116 5.39 -9.52 -2.29
CA LEU A 116 4.17 -8.75 -2.49
C LEU A 116 4.40 -7.58 -3.47
N HIS A 117 3.35 -7.22 -4.17
CA HIS A 117 3.16 -5.90 -4.74
C HIS A 117 2.02 -5.20 -4.02
N SER A 118 2.23 -3.98 -3.57
CA SER A 118 1.15 -3.17 -3.03
C SER A 118 1.02 -1.83 -3.76
N GLY A 119 -0.18 -1.26 -3.69
CA GLY A 119 -0.45 0.09 -4.15
C GLY A 119 -1.30 0.82 -3.14
N VAL A 120 -0.74 1.87 -2.57
CA VAL A 120 -1.37 2.73 -1.57
C VAL A 120 -1.80 4.02 -2.24
N PHE A 121 -3.10 4.32 -2.20
CA PHE A 121 -3.63 5.47 -2.92
C PHE A 121 -4.73 6.20 -2.15
N HIS A 122 -4.66 7.52 -2.19
CA HIS A 122 -5.71 8.35 -1.57
C HIS A 122 -7.02 8.24 -2.39
N PRO A 123 -8.19 8.12 -1.75
CA PRO A 123 -9.48 7.97 -2.41
C PRO A 123 -9.80 9.02 -3.49
N ARG A 124 -9.25 10.23 -3.36
CA ARG A 124 -9.41 11.30 -4.36
C ARG A 124 -8.84 10.96 -5.75
N LEU A 125 -7.99 9.93 -5.86
CA LEU A 125 -7.50 9.45 -7.17
C LEU A 125 -8.65 8.98 -8.06
N ILE A 126 -9.72 8.40 -7.45
CA ILE A 126 -10.91 7.91 -8.18
C ILE A 126 -11.78 9.07 -8.67
N GLY A 127 -11.75 10.19 -7.96
CA GLY A 127 -12.51 11.39 -8.33
C GLY A 127 -12.70 12.35 -7.16
N GLY A 128 -12.99 13.61 -7.46
CA GLY A 128 -13.28 14.63 -6.45
C GLY A 128 -14.63 14.37 -5.76
N MET A 129 -14.81 14.92 -4.56
CA MET A 129 -16.00 14.71 -3.71
C MET A 129 -17.33 15.15 -4.36
N ASP A 130 -17.28 16.01 -5.35
CA ASP A 130 -18.41 16.51 -6.15
C ASP A 130 -18.77 15.62 -7.35
N THR A 131 -17.99 14.57 -7.60
CA THR A 131 -18.20 13.66 -8.74
C THR A 131 -19.15 12.53 -8.40
N ILE A 132 -19.83 12.01 -9.44
CA ILE A 132 -20.68 10.81 -9.31
C ILE A 132 -19.85 9.58 -8.90
N PHE A 133 -18.57 9.50 -9.29
CA PHE A 133 -17.66 8.44 -8.93
C PHE A 133 -17.40 8.43 -7.42
N TRP A 134 -17.10 9.59 -6.85
CA TRP A 134 -16.97 9.71 -5.40
C TRP A 134 -18.22 9.25 -4.67
N GLN A 135 -19.39 9.80 -5.04
CA GLN A 135 -20.64 9.54 -4.36
C GLN A 135 -21.08 8.07 -4.42
N LYS A 136 -20.81 7.39 -5.54
CA LYS A 136 -21.25 6.01 -5.74
C LYS A 136 -20.20 4.94 -5.38
N LEU A 137 -18.92 5.24 -5.50
CA LEU A 137 -17.87 4.25 -5.35
C LEU A 137 -17.01 4.48 -4.09
N VAL A 138 -16.65 5.72 -3.79
CA VAL A 138 -15.73 6.04 -2.68
C VAL A 138 -16.50 6.28 -1.38
N HIS A 139 -17.46 7.20 -1.40
CA HIS A 139 -18.19 7.59 -0.20
C HIS A 139 -18.81 6.43 0.57
N PRO A 140 -19.41 5.39 -0.05
CA PRO A 140 -19.92 4.23 0.69
C PRO A 140 -18.85 3.44 1.45
N LEU A 141 -17.62 3.39 0.92
CA LEU A 141 -16.49 2.69 1.57
C LEU A 141 -15.95 3.45 2.80
N LEU A 142 -16.16 4.76 2.86
CA LEU A 142 -15.72 5.61 3.96
C LEU A 142 -16.76 5.76 5.07
N GLN A 143 -17.94 5.10 4.94
CA GLN A 143 -19.00 5.20 5.95
C GLN A 143 -18.79 4.20 7.10
N PRO A 144 -19.25 4.52 8.32
CA PRO A 144 -19.27 3.56 9.42
C PRO A 144 -19.99 2.28 9.03
N GLY A 145 -19.34 1.13 9.29
CA GLY A 145 -19.89 -0.19 8.94
C GLY A 145 -19.54 -0.68 7.53
N ALA A 146 -18.77 0.09 6.75
CA ALA A 146 -18.20 -0.40 5.51
C ALA A 146 -17.28 -1.61 5.78
N PRO A 147 -17.14 -2.54 4.82
CA PRO A 147 -16.21 -3.66 4.94
C PRO A 147 -14.77 -3.16 5.17
N ALA A 148 -14.06 -3.79 6.09
CA ALA A 148 -12.65 -3.46 6.36
C ALA A 148 -11.74 -3.87 5.19
N PHE A 149 -12.10 -4.94 4.47
CA PHE A 149 -11.31 -5.46 3.36
C PHE A 149 -12.19 -6.26 2.39
N PHE A 150 -11.65 -6.53 1.19
CA PHE A 150 -12.21 -7.45 0.20
C PHE A 150 -11.12 -8.40 -0.28
N LEU A 151 -11.34 -9.70 -0.09
CA LEU A 151 -10.47 -10.72 -0.67
C LEU A 151 -10.71 -10.80 -2.19
N LEU A 152 -9.64 -10.90 -2.98
CA LEU A 152 -9.66 -11.01 -4.43
C LEU A 152 -9.06 -12.35 -4.84
N ASP A 153 -9.84 -13.15 -5.57
CA ASP A 153 -9.46 -14.49 -6.01
C ASP A 153 -9.69 -14.65 -7.51
N GLU A 154 -8.76 -15.30 -8.19
CA GLU A 154 -8.87 -15.57 -9.64
C GLU A 154 -9.93 -16.61 -10.00
N ALA A 155 -10.50 -17.32 -9.03
CA ALA A 155 -11.59 -18.26 -9.24
C ALA A 155 -12.92 -17.58 -9.61
N ASP A 156 -13.08 -16.29 -9.31
CA ASP A 156 -14.21 -15.47 -9.71
C ASP A 156 -13.80 -14.55 -10.87
N ASP A 157 -14.52 -14.61 -11.99
CA ASP A 157 -14.16 -13.85 -13.20
C ASP A 157 -14.16 -12.33 -12.98
N GLY A 158 -15.05 -11.80 -12.14
CA GLY A 158 -15.09 -10.38 -11.82
C GLY A 158 -13.88 -9.95 -10.98
N GLN A 159 -13.53 -10.74 -9.97
CA GLN A 159 -12.37 -10.48 -9.13
C GLN A 159 -11.06 -10.67 -9.90
N LYS A 160 -11.01 -11.65 -10.79
CA LYS A 160 -9.89 -11.84 -11.70
C LYS A 160 -9.65 -10.63 -12.61
N ALA A 161 -10.71 -10.03 -13.14
CA ALA A 161 -10.60 -8.79 -13.91
C ALA A 161 -10.06 -7.63 -13.05
N VAL A 162 -10.51 -7.50 -11.80
CA VAL A 162 -9.97 -6.51 -10.86
C VAL A 162 -8.48 -6.76 -10.61
N LEU A 163 -8.08 -8.00 -10.31
CA LEU A 163 -6.67 -8.36 -10.09
C LEU A 163 -5.80 -8.02 -11.31
N CYS A 164 -6.30 -8.25 -12.51
CA CYS A 164 -5.60 -7.88 -13.75
C CYS A 164 -5.37 -6.37 -13.83
N HIS A 165 -6.42 -5.56 -13.60
CA HIS A 165 -6.30 -4.11 -13.63
C HIS A 165 -5.41 -3.56 -12.51
N LEU A 166 -5.41 -4.15 -11.31
CA LEU A 166 -4.51 -3.73 -10.23
C LEU A 166 -3.04 -3.99 -10.58
N ARG A 167 -2.73 -5.11 -11.27
CA ARG A 167 -1.39 -5.38 -11.79
C ARG A 167 -0.99 -4.37 -12.86
N GLU A 168 -1.90 -4.05 -13.80
CA GLU A 168 -1.67 -3.02 -14.83
C GLU A 168 -1.40 -1.64 -14.21
N VAL A 169 -2.16 -1.26 -13.17
CA VAL A 169 -1.93 0.01 -12.44
C VAL A 169 -0.57 -0.02 -11.75
N TRP A 170 -0.22 -1.13 -11.08
CA TRP A 170 1.07 -1.26 -10.41
C TRP A 170 2.21 -1.13 -11.42
N ASP A 171 2.16 -1.84 -12.53
CA ASP A 171 3.15 -1.79 -13.61
C ASP A 171 3.29 -0.37 -14.18
N ALA A 172 2.18 0.32 -14.40
CA ALA A 172 2.17 1.68 -14.94
C ALA A 172 2.81 2.68 -13.98
N VAL A 173 2.56 2.58 -12.68
CA VAL A 173 3.13 3.46 -11.65
C VAL A 173 4.61 3.11 -11.42
N ALA A 174 4.96 1.83 -11.32
CA ALA A 174 6.33 1.36 -11.10
C ALA A 174 7.28 1.69 -12.27
N GLN A 175 6.77 1.72 -13.50
CA GLN A 175 7.56 2.08 -14.68
C GLN A 175 7.64 3.59 -14.93
N GLU A 176 7.11 4.43 -14.02
CA GLU A 176 7.08 5.90 -14.18
C GLU A 176 6.54 6.36 -15.55
N VAL A 177 5.56 5.65 -16.09
CA VAL A 177 4.95 5.99 -17.38
C VAL A 177 4.46 7.45 -17.42
N PHE A 178 4.35 8.09 -16.27
CA PHE A 178 3.85 9.46 -16.13
C PHE A 178 4.90 10.49 -15.71
N ASP A 179 6.18 10.17 -15.58
CA ASP A 179 7.32 11.10 -15.36
C ASP A 179 6.99 12.38 -14.56
N TYR A 180 6.27 12.25 -13.43
CA TYR A 180 5.80 13.41 -12.66
C TYR A 180 6.91 14.14 -11.92
N GLU A 181 8.00 13.47 -11.56
CA GLU A 181 9.13 14.10 -10.91
C GLU A 181 9.89 15.04 -11.85
N ASN A 182 9.94 14.70 -13.14
CA ASN A 182 10.58 15.56 -14.13
C ASN A 182 9.68 16.72 -14.58
N GLN A 183 8.36 16.55 -14.61
CA GLN A 183 7.44 17.64 -14.94
C GLN A 183 7.32 18.71 -13.83
N ALA A 184 7.63 18.38 -12.58
CA ALA A 184 7.63 19.34 -11.47
C ALA A 184 8.91 20.22 -11.42
N ARG A 185 9.86 20.02 -12.32
CA ARG A 185 11.13 20.79 -12.40
C ARG A 185 11.17 21.86 -13.49
N TYR A 186 10.08 22.03 -14.26
CA TYR A 186 9.96 23.07 -15.30
C TYR A 186 8.74 23.99 -15.02
#